data_d6309e73d58222fa96b74773d045ead9
#
_entry.id   d6309e73d58222fa96b74773d045ead9
#
_cell.length_a   1.000
_cell.length_b   1.000
_cell.length_c   1.000
_cell.angle_alpha   90.00
_cell.angle_beta   90.00
_cell.angle_gamma   90.00
#
_symmetry.space_group_name_H-M   'P 1'
#
loop_
_entity.id
_entity.type
_entity.pdbx_description
1 polymer ?
#
loop_
_entity_poly.entity_id
_entity_poly.type
_entity_poly.pdbx_seq_one_letter_code
_entity_poly.pdbx_strand_id
1 'polypeptide(L)'
;SPFHIIIYQHFQRYNQVLNLIRNENSAIAKNYEMAQSASPYEDNLIEKLEKKELMSSFYKAVDMLPAQKRDICLMKVQEELTNQEIAERMNLSVNTIKTHYSEALKLLRIHLSKMLIIVAFTTLMTFLSVHLIK
;
A
#
# COMPACT_ATOMS: atom_id res chain seq x y z
N SER A 1 7.38 2.91 -24.55
CA SER A 1 7.57 1.48 -24.42
C SER A 1 6.64 0.93 -23.33
N PRO A 2 6.13 -0.30 -23.49
CA PRO A 2 5.22 -0.88 -22.47
C PRO A 2 5.88 -1.02 -21.10
N PHE A 3 7.19 -1.06 -21.07
CA PHE A 3 7.98 -1.17 -19.85
C PHE A 3 7.85 0.08 -18.96
N HIS A 4 7.93 1.27 -19.56
CA HIS A 4 7.75 2.53 -18.82
C HIS A 4 6.34 2.68 -18.28
N ILE A 5 5.34 2.19 -19.00
CA ILE A 5 3.95 2.23 -18.58
C ILE A 5 3.73 1.37 -17.32
N ILE A 6 4.31 0.17 -17.28
CA ILE A 6 4.19 -0.74 -16.13
C ILE A 6 4.84 -0.13 -14.89
N ILE A 7 6.04 0.41 -15.02
CA ILE A 7 6.75 1.08 -13.91
C ILE A 7 5.96 2.30 -13.42
N TYR A 8 5.45 3.09 -14.36
CA TYR A 8 4.64 4.26 -14.02
C TYR A 8 3.36 3.88 -13.28
N GLN A 9 2.67 2.83 -13.73
CA GLN A 9 1.47 2.33 -13.07
C GLN A 9 1.76 1.84 -11.65
N HIS A 10 2.83 1.09 -11.44
CA HIS A 10 3.24 0.64 -10.10
C HIS A 10 3.59 1.82 -9.20
N PHE A 11 4.27 2.82 -9.72
CA PHE A 11 4.60 4.03 -8.99
C PHE A 11 3.35 4.82 -8.59
N GLN A 12 2.38 4.93 -9.49
CA GLN A 12 1.09 5.58 -9.21
C GLN A 12 0.31 4.84 -8.11
N ARG A 13 0.27 3.52 -8.18
CA ARG A 13 -0.40 2.69 -7.17
C ARG A 13 0.28 2.80 -5.81
N TYR A 14 1.58 2.78 -5.80
CA TYR A 14 2.38 3.00 -4.60
C TYR A 14 2.03 4.34 -3.94
N ASN A 15 1.98 5.41 -4.72
CA ASN A 15 1.60 6.73 -4.22
C ASN A 15 0.15 6.79 -3.75
N GLN A 16 -0.77 6.09 -4.41
CA GLN A 16 -2.17 6.00 -3.99
C GLN A 16 -2.30 5.32 -2.62
N VAL A 17 -1.60 4.22 -2.41
CA VAL A 17 -1.60 3.53 -1.11
C VAL A 17 -1.01 4.42 -0.03
N LEU A 18 0.10 5.10 -0.29
CA LEU A 18 0.70 6.03 0.65
C LEU A 18 -0.25 7.20 0.97
N ASN A 19 -0.97 7.70 -0.02
CA ASN A 19 -1.94 8.77 0.19
C ASN A 19 -3.14 8.30 1.02
N LEU A 20 -3.62 7.08 0.79
CA LEU A 20 -4.69 6.47 1.60
C LEU A 20 -4.25 6.31 3.07
N ILE A 21 -3.00 5.92 3.28
CA ILE A 21 -2.44 5.79 4.62
C ILE A 21 -2.22 7.16 5.27
N ARG A 22 -1.78 8.17 4.49
CA ARG A 22 -1.55 9.53 4.99
C ARG A 22 -2.84 10.29 5.29
N ASN A 23 -3.87 10.09 4.48
CA ASN A 23 -5.17 10.68 4.71
C ASN A 23 -5.88 9.86 5.79
N GLU A 24 -5.93 10.42 7.00
CA GLU A 24 -6.69 9.87 8.11
C GLU A 24 -8.20 9.88 7.83
N ASN A 25 -8.59 10.25 6.61
CA ASN A 25 -9.97 10.41 6.20
C ASN A 25 -10.47 9.13 5.53
N SER A 26 -10.95 8.20 6.35
CA SER A 26 -11.58 6.96 5.91
C SER A 26 -12.72 7.18 4.89
N ALA A 27 -13.32 8.36 4.88
CA ALA A 27 -14.38 8.73 3.93
C ALA A 27 -13.89 8.72 2.48
N ILE A 28 -12.65 9.15 2.21
CA ILE A 28 -12.09 9.15 0.87
C ILE A 28 -11.85 7.71 0.39
N ALA A 29 -11.33 6.85 1.24
CA ALA A 29 -11.16 5.42 0.91
C ALA A 29 -12.50 4.75 0.64
N LYS A 30 -13.53 5.02 1.44
CA LYS A 30 -14.89 4.50 1.22
C LYS A 30 -15.50 5.02 -0.07
N ASN A 31 -15.35 6.31 -0.36
CA ASN A 31 -15.85 6.91 -1.60
C ASN A 31 -15.14 6.32 -2.83
N TYR A 32 -13.84 6.05 -2.73
CA TYR A 32 -13.08 5.41 -3.79
C TYR A 32 -13.55 3.98 -4.03
N GLU A 33 -13.79 3.21 -2.98
CA GLU A 33 -14.33 1.85 -3.07
C GLU A 33 -15.75 1.83 -3.67
N MET A 34 -16.61 2.76 -3.26
CA MET A 34 -17.95 2.89 -3.81
C MET A 34 -17.94 3.28 -5.30
N ALA A 35 -17.06 4.20 -5.69
CA ALA A 35 -16.89 4.60 -7.09
C ALA A 35 -16.43 3.43 -7.96
N GLN A 36 -15.55 2.59 -7.45
CA GLN A 36 -15.09 1.39 -8.17
C GLN A 36 -16.15 0.29 -8.24
N SER A 37 -16.94 0.12 -7.19
CA SER A 37 -18.02 -0.87 -7.18
C SER A 37 -19.19 -0.50 -8.08
N ALA A 38 -19.32 0.76 -8.48
CA ALA A 38 -20.38 1.26 -9.34
C ALA A 38 -20.12 1.08 -10.85
N SER A 39 -18.94 0.62 -11.25
CA SER A 39 -18.59 0.42 -12.66
C SER A 39 -19.01 -1.00 -13.13
N PRO A 40 -19.90 -1.11 -14.16
CA PRO A 40 -20.47 -2.40 -14.55
C PRO A 40 -19.68 -3.21 -15.59
N TYR A 41 -18.44 -2.88 -15.91
CA TYR A 41 -17.70 -3.47 -17.04
C TYR A 41 -16.54 -4.39 -16.62
N GLU A 42 -16.08 -5.23 -17.60
CA GLU A 42 -14.98 -6.20 -17.43
C GLU A 42 -13.66 -5.59 -16.94
N ASP A 43 -13.40 -4.32 -17.26
CA ASP A 43 -12.27 -3.55 -16.74
C ASP A 43 -12.26 -3.55 -15.19
N ASN A 44 -13.41 -3.71 -14.59
CA ASN A 44 -13.60 -3.77 -13.14
C ASN A 44 -12.98 -5.04 -12.53
N LEU A 45 -12.91 -6.15 -13.29
CA LEU A 45 -12.30 -7.38 -12.79
C LEU A 45 -10.78 -7.25 -12.72
N ILE A 46 -10.15 -6.65 -13.74
CA ILE A 46 -8.70 -6.41 -13.78
C ILE A 46 -8.31 -5.42 -12.68
N GLU A 47 -9.06 -4.34 -12.52
CA GLU A 47 -8.84 -3.36 -11.45
C GLU A 47 -8.99 -3.98 -10.07
N LYS A 48 -9.96 -4.88 -9.87
CA LYS A 48 -10.14 -5.60 -8.61
C LYS A 48 -8.97 -6.54 -8.31
N LEU A 49 -8.45 -7.24 -9.34
CA LEU A 49 -7.28 -8.10 -9.20
C LEU A 49 -6.03 -7.29 -8.86
N GLU A 50 -5.83 -6.16 -9.54
CA GLU A 50 -4.72 -5.26 -9.27
C GLU A 50 -4.80 -4.65 -7.87
N LYS A 51 -5.99 -4.26 -7.44
CA LYS A 51 -6.23 -3.78 -6.07
C LYS A 51 -5.92 -4.86 -5.05
N LYS A 52 -6.32 -6.11 -5.33
CA LYS A 52 -6.05 -7.25 -4.46
C LYS A 52 -4.54 -7.52 -4.34
N GLU A 53 -3.81 -7.45 -5.44
CA GLU A 53 -2.35 -7.60 -5.43
C GLU A 53 -1.67 -6.49 -4.64
N LEU A 54 -2.13 -5.25 -4.83
CA LEU A 54 -1.62 -4.08 -4.12
C LEU A 54 -1.85 -4.21 -2.62
N MET A 55 -3.05 -4.61 -2.22
CA MET A 55 -3.38 -4.82 -0.81
C MET A 55 -2.58 -5.98 -0.23
N SER A 56 -2.37 -7.05 -0.99
CA SER A 56 -1.53 -8.18 -0.58
C SER A 56 -0.08 -7.72 -0.34
N SER A 57 0.48 -6.90 -1.23
CA SER A 57 1.82 -6.34 -1.06
C SER A 57 1.91 -5.43 0.16
N PHE A 58 0.87 -4.63 0.37
CA PHE A 58 0.77 -3.76 1.55
C PHE A 58 0.78 -4.58 2.84
N TYR A 59 -0.04 -5.62 2.95
CA TYR A 59 -0.10 -6.45 4.14
C TYR A 59 1.20 -7.22 4.37
N LYS A 60 1.87 -7.67 3.33
CA LYS A 60 3.21 -8.28 3.44
C LYS A 60 4.22 -7.29 4.02
N ALA A 61 4.17 -6.05 3.59
CA ALA A 61 5.05 -5.00 4.12
C ALA A 61 4.72 -4.69 5.59
N VAL A 62 3.44 -4.67 5.95
CA VAL A 62 2.99 -4.48 7.34
C VAL A 62 3.49 -5.61 8.24
N ASP A 63 3.47 -6.85 7.76
CA ASP A 63 3.96 -8.02 8.50
C ASP A 63 5.46 -7.94 8.80
N MET A 64 6.21 -7.17 8.02
CA MET A 64 7.65 -6.95 8.26
C MET A 64 7.94 -5.88 9.29
N LEU A 65 6.94 -5.14 9.75
CA LEU A 65 7.11 -4.11 10.77
C LEU A 65 7.32 -4.71 12.15
N PRO A 66 8.02 -4.01 13.06
CA PRO A 66 8.02 -4.38 14.48
C PRO A 66 6.59 -4.47 15.02
N ALA A 67 6.36 -5.38 15.96
CA ALA A 67 5.02 -5.76 16.42
C ALA A 67 4.14 -4.56 16.81
N GLN A 68 4.70 -3.60 17.57
CA GLN A 68 3.93 -2.44 18.05
C GLN A 68 3.52 -1.53 16.88
N LYS A 69 4.44 -1.27 15.94
CA LYS A 69 4.15 -0.46 14.76
C LYS A 69 3.15 -1.15 13.83
N ARG A 70 3.28 -2.47 13.69
CA ARG A 70 2.34 -3.28 12.92
C ARG A 70 0.93 -3.18 13.49
N ASP A 71 0.78 -3.35 14.81
CA ASP A 71 -0.52 -3.30 15.47
C ASP A 71 -1.18 -1.93 15.31
N ILE A 72 -0.42 -0.85 15.45
CA ILE A 72 -0.91 0.51 15.25
C ILE A 72 -1.36 0.71 13.80
N CYS A 73 -0.57 0.26 12.82
CA CYS A 73 -0.95 0.33 11.41
C CYS A 73 -2.25 -0.40 11.13
N LEU A 74 -2.40 -1.62 11.64
CA LEU A 74 -3.61 -2.42 11.45
C LEU A 74 -4.83 -1.78 12.09
N MET A 75 -4.68 -1.23 13.29
CA MET A 75 -5.76 -0.50 13.95
C MET A 75 -6.19 0.73 13.15
N LYS A 76 -5.25 1.44 12.55
CA LYS A 76 -5.54 2.59 11.70
C LYS A 76 -6.24 2.22 10.41
N VAL A 77 -5.74 1.19 9.71
CA VAL A 77 -6.16 0.85 8.36
C VAL A 77 -7.40 -0.06 8.35
N GLN A 78 -7.44 -1.08 9.19
CA GLN A 78 -8.54 -2.06 9.22
C GLN A 78 -9.69 -1.62 10.12
N GLU A 79 -9.38 -1.15 11.32
CA GLU A 79 -10.39 -0.79 12.31
C GLU A 79 -10.77 0.68 12.26
N GLU A 80 -10.04 1.49 11.49
CA GLU A 80 -10.28 2.93 11.32
C GLU A 80 -10.29 3.71 12.65
N LEU A 81 -9.48 3.29 13.60
CA LEU A 81 -9.42 3.93 14.91
C LEU A 81 -8.66 5.26 14.86
N THR A 82 -9.10 6.18 15.70
CA THR A 82 -8.38 7.44 15.92
C THR A 82 -7.13 7.20 16.76
N ASN A 83 -6.19 8.15 16.74
CA ASN A 83 -4.99 8.08 17.57
C ASN A 83 -5.33 7.96 19.06
N GLN A 84 -6.36 8.65 19.49
CA GLN A 84 -6.81 8.62 20.89
C GLN A 84 -7.37 7.24 21.26
N GLU A 85 -8.19 6.63 20.38
CA GLU A 85 -8.74 5.30 20.61
C GLU A 85 -7.63 4.24 20.68
N ILE A 86 -6.63 4.34 19.80
CA ILE A 86 -5.48 3.44 19.83
C ILE A 86 -4.67 3.65 21.11
N ALA A 87 -4.44 4.90 21.50
CA ALA A 87 -3.72 5.23 22.71
C ALA A 87 -4.38 4.62 23.94
N GLU A 88 -5.69 4.71 24.04
CA GLU A 88 -6.47 4.09 25.12
C GLU A 88 -6.36 2.56 25.09
N ARG A 89 -6.51 1.94 23.92
CA ARG A 89 -6.43 0.49 23.77
C ARG A 89 -5.06 -0.07 24.10
N MET A 90 -4.00 0.64 23.72
CA MET A 90 -2.62 0.18 23.94
C MET A 90 -2.01 0.70 25.23
N ASN A 91 -2.72 1.54 25.94
CA ASN A 91 -2.24 2.20 27.17
C ASN A 91 -0.95 2.99 26.93
N LEU A 92 -0.94 3.76 25.85
CA LEU A 92 0.16 4.63 25.45
C LEU A 92 -0.35 6.07 25.29
N SER A 93 0.56 7.03 25.26
CA SER A 93 0.18 8.41 24.97
C SER A 93 -0.14 8.62 23.51
N VAL A 94 -1.00 9.59 23.19
CA VAL A 94 -1.34 9.97 21.82
C VAL A 94 -0.09 10.33 21.02
N ASN A 95 0.85 11.05 21.65
CA ASN A 95 2.11 11.42 21.00
C ASN A 95 2.95 10.19 20.65
N THR A 96 2.98 9.19 21.51
CA THR A 96 3.66 7.91 21.25
C THR A 96 3.02 7.19 20.05
N ILE A 97 1.70 7.17 19.98
CA ILE A 97 0.99 6.58 18.84
C ILE A 97 1.34 7.32 17.55
N LYS A 98 1.30 8.65 17.56
CA LYS A 98 1.68 9.46 16.38
C LYS A 98 3.11 9.17 15.92
N THR A 99 4.05 9.06 16.85
CA THR A 99 5.45 8.77 16.55
C THR A 99 5.60 7.39 15.93
N HIS A 100 5.02 6.36 16.55
CA HIS A 100 5.08 4.99 16.04
C HIS A 100 4.43 4.86 14.68
N TYR A 101 3.30 5.51 14.47
CA TYR A 101 2.62 5.50 13.18
C TYR A 101 3.45 6.19 12.09
N SER A 102 4.04 7.33 12.40
CA SER A 102 4.93 8.03 11.47
C SER A 102 6.16 7.18 11.10
N GLU A 103 6.77 6.53 12.07
CA GLU A 103 7.89 5.61 11.84
C GLU A 103 7.47 4.38 11.05
N ALA A 104 6.28 3.84 11.33
CA ALA A 104 5.71 2.74 10.57
C ALA A 104 5.53 3.10 9.09
N LEU A 105 5.01 4.30 8.81
CA LEU A 105 4.84 4.79 7.43
C LEU A 105 6.18 4.91 6.70
N LYS A 106 7.21 5.37 7.38
CA LYS A 106 8.57 5.46 6.80
C LYS A 106 9.10 4.07 6.44
N LEU A 107 8.93 3.09 7.33
CA LEU A 107 9.36 1.72 7.09
C LEU A 107 8.55 1.06 5.96
N LEU A 108 7.24 1.26 5.93
CA LEU A 108 6.40 0.78 4.84
C LEU A 108 6.85 1.35 3.49
N ARG A 109 7.17 2.63 3.46
CA ARG A 109 7.68 3.28 2.25
C ARG A 109 8.97 2.63 1.75
N ILE A 110 9.87 2.29 2.66
CA ILE A 110 11.13 1.61 2.32
C ILE A 110 10.85 0.21 1.77
N HIS A 111 10.00 -0.58 2.44
CA HIS A 111 9.67 -1.94 2.00
C HIS A 111 8.97 -1.95 0.65
N LEU A 112 8.01 -1.07 0.43
CA LEU A 112 7.29 -0.96 -0.85
C LEU A 112 8.21 -0.48 -1.97
N SER A 113 9.15 0.42 -1.69
CA SER A 113 10.17 0.85 -2.65
C SER A 113 11.08 -0.30 -3.07
N LYS A 114 11.50 -1.15 -2.13
CA LYS A 114 12.31 -2.33 -2.44
C LYS A 114 11.54 -3.31 -3.32
N MET A 115 10.26 -3.53 -3.05
CA MET A 115 9.40 -4.37 -3.89
C MET A 115 9.31 -3.84 -5.30
N LEU A 116 9.15 -2.52 -5.47
CA LEU A 116 9.10 -1.87 -6.77
C LEU A 116 10.41 -2.06 -7.54
N ILE A 117 11.55 -1.92 -6.88
CA ILE A 117 12.88 -2.12 -7.48
C ILE A 117 13.04 -3.56 -7.95
N ILE A 118 12.63 -4.55 -7.14
CA ILE A 118 12.70 -5.98 -7.49
C ILE A 118 11.84 -6.28 -8.71
N VAL A 119 10.62 -5.76 -8.77
CA VAL A 119 9.71 -5.93 -9.91
C VAL A 119 10.31 -5.31 -11.16
N ALA A 120 10.84 -4.10 -11.08
CA ALA A 120 11.48 -3.41 -12.19
C ALA A 120 12.70 -4.20 -12.71
N PHE A 121 13.53 -4.71 -11.79
CA PHE A 121 14.71 -5.50 -12.14
C PHE A 121 14.34 -6.81 -12.82
N THR A 122 13.36 -7.55 -12.29
CA THR A 122 12.88 -8.80 -12.87
C THR A 122 12.30 -8.59 -14.27
N THR A 123 11.53 -7.53 -14.44
CA THR A 123 10.93 -7.18 -15.74
C THR A 123 12.03 -6.85 -16.76
N LEU A 124 13.04 -6.09 -16.35
CA LEU A 124 14.18 -5.74 -17.19
C LEU A 124 14.95 -7.00 -17.62
N MET A 125 15.23 -7.89 -16.68
CA MET A 125 15.95 -9.16 -16.99
C MET A 125 15.16 -10.03 -17.92
N THR A 126 13.85 -10.14 -17.76
CA THR A 126 12.96 -10.89 -18.66
C THR A 126 12.98 -10.28 -20.07
N PHE A 127 12.91 -8.96 -20.17
CA PHE A 127 12.96 -8.24 -21.44
C PHE A 127 14.29 -8.48 -22.17
N LEU A 128 15.41 -8.37 -21.47
CA LEU A 128 16.74 -8.62 -22.02
C LEU A 128 16.90 -10.07 -22.48
N SER A 129 16.41 -11.04 -21.71
CA SER A 129 16.45 -12.46 -22.09
C SER A 129 15.69 -12.73 -23.39
N VAL A 130 14.50 -12.15 -23.55
CA VAL A 130 13.70 -12.29 -24.76
C VAL A 130 14.41 -11.68 -25.97
N HIS A 131 15.06 -10.53 -25.81
CA HIS A 131 15.79 -9.88 -26.92
C HIS A 131 17.10 -10.55 -27.25
N LEU A 132 17.77 -11.18 -26.29
CA LEU A 132 19.05 -11.87 -26.53
C LEU A 132 18.85 -13.24 -27.20
N ILE A 133 17.69 -13.85 -27.07
CA ILE A 133 17.37 -15.16 -27.67
C ILE A 133 16.98 -15.01 -29.15
N LYS A 134 16.67 -13.82 -29.60
CA LYS A 134 16.47 -13.51 -31.02
C LYS A 134 17.78 -13.18 -31.67
#